data_0add6a3346a4c75e0dcb3e7f16df750b
#
_entry.id   0add6a3346a4c75e0dcb3e7f16df750b
#
_cell.length_a   1.000
_cell.length_b   1.000
_cell.length_c   1.000
_cell.angle_alpha   90.00
_cell.angle_beta   90.00
_cell.angle_gamma   90.00
#
_symmetry.space_group_name_H-M   'P 1'
#
loop_
_entity.id
_entity.type
_entity.pdbx_description
1 polymer ?
#
loop_
_entity_poly.entity_id
_entity_poly.type
_entity_poly.pdbx_seq_one_letter_code
_entity_poly.pdbx_strand_id
1 'polypeptide(L)'
;MSLTNYLHTAKWFLPVRVALSIKYGILVSLRNRAYDLGLFKTYKVKTPVISVGNISAGGSGKTILVQALIEHFLGLGKRPAVLSRGYGRSSKGVVVVADDIGLKATVKNSGDEPFLMATNYPGVPVVVSENRVAGARHLEDNFSPDVIILDDGFQHRALHRDLDIIIVDFLKSPKPRLLPWGFLRESAVNISRAD
;
A
#
# COMPACT_ATOMS: atom_id res chain seq x y z
N MET A 1 -7.35 -27.53 0.15
CA MET A 1 -8.18 -26.54 0.87
C MET A 1 -7.31 -25.91 1.94
N SER A 2 -6.97 -24.62 1.85
CA SER A 2 -6.00 -24.01 2.79
C SER A 2 -6.64 -23.84 4.17
N LEU A 3 -5.82 -23.91 5.24
CA LEU A 3 -6.24 -23.73 6.64
C LEU A 3 -7.03 -22.42 6.84
N THR A 4 -6.70 -21.39 6.07
CA THR A 4 -7.40 -20.11 6.01
C THR A 4 -8.85 -20.23 5.57
N ASN A 5 -9.15 -21.04 4.57
CA ASN A 5 -10.53 -21.27 4.11
C ASN A 5 -11.35 -22.07 5.12
N TYR A 6 -10.73 -23.02 5.83
CA TYR A 6 -11.39 -23.79 6.89
C TYR A 6 -11.79 -22.93 8.08
N LEU A 7 -10.90 -22.02 8.51
CA LEU A 7 -11.18 -21.07 9.61
C LEU A 7 -12.26 -20.05 9.22
N HIS A 8 -12.40 -19.70 7.93
CA HIS A 8 -13.45 -18.81 7.43
C HIS A 8 -14.84 -19.44 7.45
N THR A 9 -14.95 -20.75 7.30
CA THR A 9 -16.24 -21.49 7.22
C THR A 9 -16.71 -22.06 8.54
N ALA A 10 -15.82 -22.22 9.54
CA ALA A 10 -16.17 -22.82 10.82
C ALA A 10 -17.00 -21.84 11.68
N LYS A 11 -18.29 -22.11 11.80
CA LYS A 11 -19.27 -21.33 12.61
C LYS A 11 -18.86 -21.19 14.09
N TRP A 12 -18.09 -22.12 14.62
CA TRP A 12 -17.59 -22.17 16.00
C TRP A 12 -16.71 -20.97 16.37
N PHE A 13 -15.92 -20.44 15.42
CA PHE A 13 -15.02 -19.33 15.63
C PHE A 13 -15.67 -17.95 15.41
N LEU A 14 -16.96 -17.93 15.06
CA LEU A 14 -17.65 -16.67 14.77
C LEU A 14 -17.59 -15.67 15.94
N PRO A 15 -17.88 -16.05 17.20
CA PRO A 15 -17.81 -15.11 18.33
C PRO A 15 -16.39 -14.56 18.54
N VAL A 16 -15.38 -15.41 18.41
CA VAL A 16 -13.97 -15.01 18.55
C VAL A 16 -13.57 -14.04 17.44
N ARG A 17 -13.96 -14.32 16.21
CA ARG A 17 -13.69 -13.43 15.06
C ARG A 17 -14.38 -12.08 15.21
N VAL A 18 -15.61 -12.06 15.71
CA VAL A 18 -16.35 -10.83 15.99
C VAL A 18 -15.63 -10.02 17.06
N ALA A 19 -15.26 -10.65 18.19
CA ALA A 19 -14.54 -9.98 19.28
C ALA A 19 -13.18 -9.41 18.79
N LEU A 20 -12.42 -10.19 18.03
CA LEU A 20 -11.16 -9.74 17.45
C LEU A 20 -11.36 -8.59 16.43
N SER A 21 -12.43 -8.63 15.66
CA SER A 21 -12.77 -7.57 14.70
C SER A 21 -13.13 -6.27 15.41
N ILE A 22 -13.86 -6.32 16.50
CA ILE A 22 -14.18 -5.16 17.34
C ILE A 22 -12.89 -4.56 17.92
N LYS A 23 -12.04 -5.39 18.53
CA LYS A 23 -10.74 -4.97 19.08
C LYS A 23 -9.86 -4.33 18.01
N TYR A 24 -9.76 -4.95 16.84
CA TYR A 24 -9.03 -4.44 15.68
C TYR A 24 -9.59 -3.09 15.23
N GLY A 25 -10.92 -2.97 15.12
CA GLY A 25 -11.60 -1.73 14.73
C GLY A 25 -11.33 -0.58 15.70
N ILE A 26 -11.33 -0.85 17.01
CA ILE A 26 -11.00 0.14 18.05
C ILE A 26 -9.55 0.62 17.86
N LEU A 27 -8.59 -0.30 17.72
CA LEU A 27 -7.18 0.05 17.53
C LEU A 27 -6.94 0.89 16.28
N VAL A 28 -7.55 0.49 15.15
CA VAL A 28 -7.45 1.24 13.88
C VAL A 28 -8.09 2.63 14.02
N SER A 29 -9.25 2.73 14.68
CA SER A 29 -9.94 3.99 14.88
C SER A 29 -9.14 4.93 15.78
N LEU A 30 -8.57 4.43 16.88
CA LEU A 30 -7.71 5.20 17.77
C LEU A 30 -6.45 5.70 17.04
N ARG A 31 -5.81 4.83 16.27
CA ARG A 31 -4.65 5.21 15.45
C ARG A 31 -5.02 6.32 14.46
N ASN A 32 -6.13 6.17 13.75
CA ASN A 32 -6.57 7.16 12.77
C ASN A 32 -6.89 8.50 13.45
N ARG A 33 -7.58 8.46 14.59
CA ARG A 33 -7.89 9.66 15.36
C ARG A 33 -6.63 10.36 15.89
N ALA A 34 -5.59 9.60 16.27
CA ALA A 34 -4.31 10.16 16.67
C ALA A 34 -3.61 10.92 15.52
N TYR A 35 -3.74 10.46 14.28
CA TYR A 35 -3.29 11.21 13.10
C TYR A 35 -4.16 12.45 12.84
N ASP A 36 -5.49 12.33 12.96
CA ASP A 36 -6.42 13.45 12.73
C ASP A 36 -6.20 14.58 13.73
N LEU A 37 -5.84 14.25 14.97
CA LEU A 37 -5.51 15.19 16.03
C LEU A 37 -4.04 15.67 16.01
N GLY A 38 -3.23 15.23 15.04
CA GLY A 38 -1.82 15.60 14.94
C GLY A 38 -0.91 14.99 16.01
N LEU A 39 -1.40 14.02 16.80
CA LEU A 39 -0.60 13.31 17.81
C LEU A 39 0.46 12.42 17.16
N PHE A 40 0.16 11.86 16.00
CA PHE A 40 1.11 11.12 15.18
C PHE A 40 1.60 11.99 14.03
N LYS A 41 2.92 12.00 13.86
CA LYS A 41 3.60 12.84 12.88
C LYS A 41 3.40 12.31 11.45
N THR A 42 3.02 13.18 10.54
CA THR A 42 3.05 12.94 9.09
C THR A 42 4.25 13.66 8.50
N TYR A 43 5.04 12.95 7.72
CA TYR A 43 6.27 13.46 7.13
C TYR A 43 6.04 13.74 5.65
N LYS A 44 6.39 14.93 5.20
CA LYS A 44 6.36 15.32 3.79
C LYS A 44 7.76 15.22 3.20
N VAL A 45 7.86 14.68 1.98
CA VAL A 45 9.03 14.76 1.10
C VAL A 45 8.80 15.89 0.10
N LYS A 46 9.83 16.31 -0.62
CA LYS A 46 9.72 17.39 -1.61
C LYS A 46 9.02 16.92 -2.88
N THR A 47 9.33 15.69 -3.29
CA THR A 47 8.73 15.05 -4.45
C THR A 47 7.25 14.76 -4.21
N PRO A 48 6.33 15.12 -5.11
CA PRO A 48 4.92 14.78 -4.99
C PRO A 48 4.68 13.28 -4.85
N VAL A 49 3.77 12.90 -3.95
CA VAL A 49 3.42 11.50 -3.66
C VAL A 49 1.97 11.24 -4.05
N ILE A 50 1.77 10.33 -4.99
CA ILE A 50 0.45 9.82 -5.37
C ILE A 50 0.29 8.42 -4.77
N SER A 51 -0.67 8.27 -3.88
CA SER A 51 -0.96 6.98 -3.25
C SER A 51 -2.08 6.25 -4.01
N VAL A 52 -1.85 4.98 -4.27
CA VAL A 52 -2.88 4.06 -4.75
C VAL A 52 -3.11 3.03 -3.66
N GLY A 53 -4.34 2.97 -3.17
CA GLY A 53 -4.68 2.09 -2.06
C GLY A 53 -6.06 1.47 -2.15
N ASN A 54 -6.42 0.74 -1.13
CA ASN A 54 -7.76 0.22 -0.92
C ASN A 54 -8.06 0.08 0.57
N ILE A 55 -9.33 -0.09 0.91
CA ILE A 55 -9.77 -0.36 2.28
C ILE A 55 -10.01 -1.85 2.56
N SER A 56 -9.98 -2.69 1.53
CA SER A 56 -10.24 -4.13 1.66
C SER A 56 -8.98 -4.96 1.52
N ALA A 57 -8.91 -6.09 2.19
CA ALA A 57 -7.88 -7.09 1.96
C ALA A 57 -8.19 -7.87 0.67
N GLY A 58 -7.16 -8.17 -0.11
CA GLY A 58 -7.25 -8.92 -1.37
C GLY A 58 -6.98 -8.09 -2.62
N GLY A 59 -6.96 -8.74 -3.77
CA GLY A 59 -6.73 -8.11 -5.07
C GLY A 59 -7.89 -7.17 -5.45
N SER A 60 -7.58 -5.90 -5.64
CA SER A 60 -8.55 -4.86 -5.99
C SER A 60 -8.17 -4.11 -7.26
N GLY A 61 -7.18 -4.61 -8.03
CA GLY A 61 -6.72 -3.94 -9.25
C GLY A 61 -5.73 -2.79 -9.02
N LYS A 62 -5.19 -2.62 -7.80
CA LYS A 62 -4.18 -1.57 -7.50
C LYS A 62 -3.01 -1.60 -8.46
N THR A 63 -2.45 -2.78 -8.71
CA THR A 63 -1.30 -2.97 -9.60
C THR A 63 -1.55 -2.41 -10.99
N ILE A 64 -2.75 -2.62 -11.55
CA ILE A 64 -3.14 -2.09 -12.87
C ILE A 64 -3.16 -0.56 -12.86
N LEU A 65 -3.71 0.06 -11.82
CA LEU A 65 -3.73 1.52 -11.72
C LEU A 65 -2.33 2.10 -11.52
N VAL A 66 -1.48 1.45 -10.70
CA VAL A 66 -0.08 1.85 -10.53
C VAL A 66 0.66 1.81 -11.88
N GLN A 67 0.46 0.75 -12.67
CA GLN A 67 1.04 0.62 -14.01
C GLN A 67 0.55 1.73 -14.94
N ALA A 68 -0.76 2.00 -14.97
CA ALA A 68 -1.33 3.07 -15.77
C ALA A 68 -0.77 4.46 -15.39
N LEU A 69 -0.53 4.71 -14.09
CA LEU A 69 0.11 5.94 -13.63
C LEU A 69 1.58 6.02 -14.07
N ILE A 70 2.34 4.92 -14.00
CA ILE A 70 3.71 4.88 -14.51
C ILE A 70 3.72 5.26 -16.00
N GLU A 71 2.89 4.60 -16.82
CA GLU A 71 2.80 4.84 -18.24
C GLU A 71 2.38 6.29 -18.57
N HIS A 72 1.41 6.81 -17.82
CA HIS A 72 0.96 8.19 -17.95
C HIS A 72 2.10 9.19 -17.73
N PHE A 73 2.84 9.06 -16.63
CA PHE A 73 3.94 9.98 -16.32
C PHE A 73 5.12 9.83 -17.28
N LEU A 74 5.45 8.62 -17.70
CA LEU A 74 6.46 8.38 -18.73
C LEU A 74 6.04 9.03 -20.06
N GLY A 75 4.76 8.92 -20.44
CA GLY A 75 4.20 9.57 -21.64
C GLY A 75 4.26 11.10 -21.61
N LEU A 76 4.27 11.69 -20.41
CA LEU A 76 4.48 13.13 -20.19
C LEU A 76 5.97 13.53 -20.13
N GLY A 77 6.90 12.60 -20.37
CA GLY A 77 8.33 12.84 -20.24
C GLY A 77 8.80 13.05 -18.80
N LYS A 78 8.01 12.62 -17.81
CA LYS A 78 8.34 12.68 -16.38
C LYS A 78 9.04 11.41 -15.92
N ARG A 79 9.75 11.49 -14.82
CA ARG A 79 10.46 10.38 -14.19
C ARG A 79 9.66 9.89 -12.96
N PRO A 80 8.73 8.92 -13.12
CA PRO A 80 8.06 8.32 -11.98
C PRO A 80 9.00 7.38 -11.23
N ALA A 81 8.74 7.20 -9.92
CA ALA A 81 9.33 6.14 -9.12
C ALA A 81 8.24 5.41 -8.33
N VAL A 82 8.44 4.14 -8.05
CA VAL A 82 7.48 3.31 -7.31
C VAL A 82 8.00 3.03 -5.91
N LEU A 83 7.14 3.22 -4.93
CA LEU A 83 7.39 2.85 -3.54
C LEU A 83 6.32 1.86 -3.07
N SER A 84 6.72 0.64 -2.72
CA SER A 84 5.81 -0.38 -2.20
C SER A 84 6.27 -0.92 -0.84
N ARG A 85 5.44 -1.75 -0.22
CA ARG A 85 5.80 -2.47 1.01
C ARG A 85 6.74 -3.63 0.76
N GLY A 86 6.58 -4.28 -0.39
CA GLY A 86 7.19 -5.56 -0.65
C GLY A 86 6.55 -6.65 0.22
N TYR A 87 5.23 -6.86 0.08
CA TYR A 87 4.54 -7.89 0.83
C TYR A 87 5.15 -9.27 0.55
N GLY A 88 5.34 -10.08 1.61
CA GLY A 88 5.90 -11.43 1.49
C GLY A 88 7.42 -11.51 1.29
N ARG A 89 8.12 -10.39 1.17
CA ARG A 89 9.60 -10.36 1.02
C ARG A 89 10.30 -10.87 2.28
N SER A 90 11.50 -11.43 2.10
CA SER A 90 12.37 -11.88 3.19
C SER A 90 13.30 -10.78 3.72
N SER A 91 13.54 -9.73 2.93
CA SER A 91 14.39 -8.60 3.29
C SER A 91 13.68 -7.63 4.25
N LYS A 92 14.43 -6.75 4.92
CA LYS A 92 13.92 -5.69 5.79
C LYS A 92 14.56 -4.35 5.42
N GLY A 93 13.93 -3.27 5.87
CA GLY A 93 14.38 -1.90 5.62
C GLY A 93 14.16 -1.46 4.18
N VAL A 94 14.92 -0.48 3.73
CA VAL A 94 14.87 0.04 2.36
C VAL A 94 15.65 -0.88 1.44
N VAL A 95 15.02 -1.36 0.36
CA VAL A 95 15.66 -2.17 -0.66
C VAL A 95 15.32 -1.61 -2.03
N VAL A 96 16.34 -1.31 -2.82
CA VAL A 96 16.19 -0.96 -4.24
C VAL A 96 15.92 -2.24 -5.01
N VAL A 97 14.78 -2.31 -5.68
CA VAL A 97 14.38 -3.45 -6.52
C VAL A 97 14.92 -3.27 -7.93
N ALA A 98 14.82 -2.06 -8.45
CA ALA A 98 15.39 -1.65 -9.71
C ALA A 98 15.73 -0.16 -9.68
N ASP A 99 16.67 0.23 -10.50
CA ASP A 99 17.04 1.60 -10.79
C ASP A 99 17.07 1.85 -12.32
N ASP A 100 17.62 2.97 -12.74
CA ASP A 100 17.81 3.33 -14.15
C ASP A 100 18.74 2.38 -14.91
N ILE A 101 19.60 1.63 -14.22
CA ILE A 101 20.54 0.65 -14.80
C ILE A 101 19.86 -0.72 -14.96
N GLY A 102 18.95 -1.11 -14.04
CA GLY A 102 18.25 -2.39 -14.11
C GLY A 102 17.88 -3.00 -12.75
N LEU A 103 17.57 -4.28 -12.77
CA LEU A 103 17.16 -5.03 -11.57
C LEU A 103 18.32 -5.19 -10.58
N LYS A 104 18.05 -4.93 -9.30
CA LYS A 104 19.01 -5.03 -8.19
C LYS A 104 18.60 -6.08 -7.14
N ALA A 105 17.34 -6.47 -7.10
CA ALA A 105 16.83 -7.43 -6.14
C ALA A 105 16.18 -8.63 -6.82
N THR A 106 16.00 -9.70 -6.06
CA THR A 106 15.24 -10.88 -6.48
C THR A 106 13.80 -10.80 -5.98
N VAL A 107 12.89 -11.59 -6.54
CA VAL A 107 11.52 -11.74 -6.06
C VAL A 107 11.46 -11.99 -4.55
N LYS A 108 12.34 -12.87 -4.04
CA LYS A 108 12.43 -13.20 -2.62
C LYS A 108 12.71 -11.97 -1.74
N ASN A 109 13.49 -11.02 -2.23
CA ASN A 109 13.92 -9.83 -1.48
C ASN A 109 13.02 -8.61 -1.70
N SER A 110 12.21 -8.61 -2.76
CA SER A 110 11.33 -7.48 -3.12
C SER A 110 9.85 -7.76 -2.90
N GLY A 111 9.44 -9.02 -3.03
CA GLY A 111 8.03 -9.42 -3.20
C GLY A 111 7.61 -9.45 -4.67
N ASP A 112 6.53 -10.17 -4.96
CA ASP A 112 6.10 -10.47 -6.34
C ASP A 112 5.68 -9.20 -7.11
N GLU A 113 4.83 -8.36 -6.51
CA GLU A 113 4.28 -7.17 -7.18
C GLU A 113 5.35 -6.12 -7.51
N PRO A 114 6.23 -5.70 -6.58
CA PRO A 114 7.30 -4.76 -6.90
C PRO A 114 8.31 -5.31 -7.91
N PHE A 115 8.60 -6.63 -7.87
CA PHE A 115 9.47 -7.24 -8.84
C PHE A 115 8.86 -7.24 -10.24
N LEU A 116 7.57 -7.53 -10.35
CA LEU A 116 6.85 -7.45 -11.62
C LEU A 116 6.86 -6.03 -12.19
N MET A 117 6.62 -5.00 -11.36
CA MET A 117 6.70 -3.60 -11.79
C MET A 117 8.10 -3.26 -12.30
N ALA A 118 9.15 -3.65 -11.57
CA ALA A 118 10.54 -3.42 -11.95
C ALA A 118 10.91 -4.11 -13.28
N THR A 119 10.34 -5.28 -13.53
CA THR A 119 10.56 -6.03 -14.78
C THR A 119 9.83 -5.41 -15.97
N ASN A 120 8.60 -4.93 -15.75
CA ASN A 120 7.76 -4.38 -16.83
C ASN A 120 8.16 -2.95 -17.23
N TYR A 121 8.80 -2.21 -16.32
CA TYR A 121 9.18 -0.80 -16.53
C TYR A 121 10.69 -0.59 -16.30
N PRO A 122 11.56 -1.08 -17.22
CA PRO A 122 12.99 -0.83 -17.13
C PRO A 122 13.29 0.68 -17.10
N GLY A 123 14.20 1.08 -16.19
CA GLY A 123 14.56 2.48 -16.02
C GLY A 123 13.67 3.27 -15.05
N VAL A 124 12.58 2.67 -14.54
CA VAL A 124 11.78 3.23 -13.46
C VAL A 124 12.31 2.75 -12.12
N PRO A 125 12.76 3.63 -11.21
CA PRO A 125 13.19 3.24 -9.88
C PRO A 125 12.04 2.62 -9.09
N VAL A 126 12.28 1.42 -8.56
CA VAL A 126 11.33 0.68 -7.70
C VAL A 126 12.00 0.40 -6.36
N VAL A 127 11.41 0.89 -5.28
CA VAL A 127 11.92 0.71 -3.92
C VAL A 127 10.84 0.06 -3.05
N VAL A 128 11.28 -0.86 -2.19
CA VAL A 128 10.41 -1.45 -1.16
C VAL A 128 10.91 -1.10 0.24
N SER A 129 9.99 -0.76 1.13
CA SER A 129 10.29 -0.43 2.53
C SER A 129 9.06 -0.58 3.41
N GLU A 130 9.17 -1.14 4.61
CA GLU A 130 8.11 -1.10 5.61
C GLU A 130 7.88 0.32 6.13
N ASN A 131 8.96 1.09 6.26
CA ASN A 131 8.91 2.52 6.56
C ASN A 131 8.89 3.32 5.26
N ARG A 132 7.67 3.69 4.78
CA ARG A 132 7.50 4.43 3.53
C ARG A 132 8.15 5.81 3.57
N VAL A 133 8.27 6.42 4.74
CA VAL A 133 8.99 7.72 4.88
C VAL A 133 10.46 7.55 4.54
N ALA A 134 11.10 6.50 5.06
CA ALA A 134 12.48 6.17 4.73
C ALA A 134 12.64 5.82 3.25
N GLY A 135 11.70 5.02 2.69
CA GLY A 135 11.70 4.67 1.27
C GLY A 135 11.52 5.88 0.35
N ALA A 136 10.61 6.79 0.69
CA ALA A 136 10.38 8.00 -0.09
C ALA A 136 11.60 8.94 -0.08
N ARG A 137 12.23 9.12 1.07
CA ARG A 137 13.48 9.88 1.17
C ARG A 137 14.61 9.26 0.35
N HIS A 138 14.74 7.93 0.44
CA HIS A 138 15.74 7.22 -0.35
C HIS A 138 15.54 7.43 -1.86
N LEU A 139 14.30 7.39 -2.34
CA LEU A 139 13.97 7.70 -3.74
C LEU A 139 14.33 9.15 -4.09
N GLU A 140 14.00 10.09 -3.24
CA GLU A 140 14.27 11.51 -3.44
C GLU A 140 15.78 11.78 -3.50
N ASP A 141 16.53 11.24 -2.55
CA ASP A 141 17.97 11.50 -2.40
C ASP A 141 18.83 10.84 -3.49
N ASN A 142 18.42 9.67 -4.00
CA ASN A 142 19.25 8.89 -4.92
C ASN A 142 18.79 8.93 -6.38
N PHE A 143 17.50 9.20 -6.64
CA PHE A 143 16.93 9.12 -7.99
C PHE A 143 16.28 10.42 -8.45
N SER A 144 15.99 11.35 -7.54
CA SER A 144 15.34 12.63 -7.84
C SER A 144 14.16 12.50 -8.80
N PRO A 145 13.14 11.67 -8.50
CA PRO A 145 11.99 11.47 -9.37
C PRO A 145 11.09 12.72 -9.40
N ASP A 146 10.32 12.91 -10.48
CA ASP A 146 9.31 13.97 -10.59
C ASP A 146 8.04 13.63 -9.77
N VAL A 147 7.78 12.33 -9.55
CA VAL A 147 6.63 11.83 -8.78
C VAL A 147 6.95 10.47 -8.17
N ILE A 148 6.47 10.24 -6.95
CA ILE A 148 6.51 8.94 -6.28
C ILE A 148 5.10 8.34 -6.30
N ILE A 149 4.94 7.16 -6.89
CA ILE A 149 3.72 6.37 -6.88
C ILE A 149 3.82 5.40 -5.72
N LEU A 150 3.00 5.61 -4.69
CA LEU A 150 2.98 4.80 -3.48
C LEU A 150 1.94 3.68 -3.63
N ASP A 151 2.41 2.46 -3.81
CA ASP A 151 1.57 1.27 -3.89
C ASP A 151 1.15 0.78 -2.50
N ASP A 152 -0.14 0.46 -2.35
CA ASP A 152 -0.81 0.05 -1.10
C ASP A 152 -0.58 1.05 0.04
N GLY A 153 -0.75 2.36 -0.28
CA GLY A 153 -0.36 3.46 0.60
C GLY A 153 -1.44 3.94 1.58
N PHE A 154 -2.72 3.65 1.36
CA PHE A 154 -3.84 4.28 2.07
C PHE A 154 -3.76 4.20 3.60
N GLN A 155 -3.35 3.05 4.15
CA GLN A 155 -3.18 2.87 5.59
C GLN A 155 -1.90 3.50 6.15
N HIS A 156 -0.94 3.91 5.30
CA HIS A 156 0.36 4.41 5.75
C HIS A 156 0.37 5.93 5.90
N ARG A 157 -0.35 6.44 6.90
CA ARG A 157 -0.57 7.87 7.15
C ARG A 157 0.68 8.64 7.58
N ALA A 158 1.77 7.96 7.94
CA ALA A 158 3.02 8.61 8.31
C ALA A 158 3.71 9.35 7.15
N LEU A 159 3.50 8.92 5.89
CA LEU A 159 3.95 9.64 4.70
C LEU A 159 2.81 10.51 4.18
N HIS A 160 3.09 11.80 3.96
CA HIS A 160 2.15 12.72 3.30
C HIS A 160 1.90 12.27 1.86
N ARG A 161 0.67 12.36 1.41
CA ARG A 161 0.26 12.12 0.02
C ARG A 161 -0.32 13.41 -0.50
N ASP A 162 0.10 13.80 -1.69
CA ASP A 162 -0.42 14.98 -2.39
C ASP A 162 -1.69 14.62 -3.19
N LEU A 163 -1.86 13.30 -3.50
CA LEU A 163 -3.09 12.71 -4.05
C LEU A 163 -3.24 11.30 -3.47
N ASP A 164 -4.42 10.95 -2.97
CA ASP A 164 -4.71 9.64 -2.36
C ASP A 164 -5.89 8.96 -3.08
N ILE A 165 -5.58 8.02 -3.97
CA ILE A 165 -6.57 7.32 -4.80
C ILE A 165 -6.93 6.00 -4.14
N ILE A 166 -8.24 5.77 -3.97
CA ILE A 166 -8.76 4.50 -3.47
C ILE A 166 -9.48 3.72 -4.56
N ILE A 167 -9.15 2.43 -4.65
CA ILE A 167 -9.92 1.48 -5.44
C ILE A 167 -10.92 0.79 -4.52
N VAL A 168 -12.20 0.92 -4.85
CA VAL A 168 -13.30 0.28 -4.14
C VAL A 168 -13.92 -0.81 -5.02
N ASP A 169 -13.81 -2.05 -4.57
CA ASP A 169 -14.45 -3.19 -5.23
C ASP A 169 -15.83 -3.44 -4.60
N PHE A 170 -16.88 -2.93 -5.26
CA PHE A 170 -18.26 -3.07 -4.79
C PHE A 170 -18.80 -4.50 -4.89
N LEU A 171 -18.17 -5.36 -5.70
CA LEU A 171 -18.65 -6.73 -5.90
C LEU A 171 -18.23 -7.68 -4.77
N LYS A 172 -17.14 -7.36 -4.07
CA LYS A 172 -16.54 -8.27 -3.07
C LYS A 172 -17.13 -8.19 -1.67
N SER A 173 -17.89 -7.17 -1.31
CA SER A 173 -18.39 -7.06 0.06
C SER A 173 -19.78 -6.43 0.17
N PRO A 174 -20.84 -7.25 0.10
CA PRO A 174 -22.21 -6.79 0.41
C PRO A 174 -22.37 -6.40 1.89
N LYS A 175 -21.43 -6.78 2.77
CA LYS A 175 -21.44 -6.42 4.21
C LYS A 175 -20.07 -5.90 4.64
N PRO A 176 -19.92 -4.58 4.92
CA PRO A 176 -18.66 -3.96 5.27
C PRO A 176 -18.25 -4.34 6.71
N ARG A 177 -17.56 -5.47 6.87
CA ARG A 177 -17.04 -5.98 8.15
C ARG A 177 -15.52 -5.89 8.18
N LEU A 178 -14.99 -5.49 9.33
CA LEU A 178 -13.56 -5.38 9.56
C LEU A 178 -12.90 -6.75 9.71
N LEU A 179 -11.60 -6.81 9.42
CA LEU A 179 -10.76 -7.96 9.70
C LEU A 179 -10.81 -8.32 11.22
N PRO A 180 -10.73 -9.59 11.60
CA PRO A 180 -10.73 -10.79 10.76
C PRO A 180 -12.14 -11.34 10.47
N TRP A 181 -13.22 -10.64 10.85
CA TRP A 181 -14.59 -11.07 10.59
C TRP A 181 -15.02 -10.83 9.14
N GLY A 182 -14.52 -9.79 8.51
CA GLY A 182 -14.72 -9.45 7.11
C GLY A 182 -13.41 -9.17 6.39
N PHE A 183 -13.47 -8.34 5.36
CA PHE A 183 -12.33 -8.02 4.49
C PHE A 183 -11.81 -6.59 4.65
N LEU A 184 -12.49 -5.73 5.42
CA LEU A 184 -12.08 -4.34 5.55
C LEU A 184 -10.89 -4.21 6.50
N ARG A 185 -9.85 -3.50 6.04
CA ARG A 185 -8.67 -3.10 6.84
C ARG A 185 -8.99 -1.93 7.77
N GLU A 186 -10.01 -1.14 7.44
CA GLU A 186 -10.52 -0.02 8.22
C GLU A 186 -11.97 0.30 7.84
N SER A 187 -12.64 1.14 8.65
CA SER A 187 -14.04 1.51 8.41
C SER A 187 -14.23 2.16 7.04
N ALA A 188 -15.35 1.84 6.38
CA ALA A 188 -15.72 2.44 5.11
C ALA A 188 -15.85 3.99 5.17
N VAL A 189 -16.15 4.55 6.35
CA VAL A 189 -16.17 6.01 6.56
C VAL A 189 -14.82 6.65 6.23
N ASN A 190 -13.72 5.93 6.39
CA ASN A 190 -12.38 6.43 6.13
C ASN A 190 -12.07 6.64 4.62
N ILE A 191 -12.96 6.20 3.72
CA ILE A 191 -12.87 6.52 2.28
C ILE A 191 -12.87 8.04 2.06
N SER A 192 -13.57 8.79 2.92
CA SER A 192 -13.63 10.25 2.84
C SER A 192 -12.28 10.97 3.02
N ARG A 193 -11.20 10.24 3.32
CA ARG A 193 -9.83 10.80 3.35
C ARG A 193 -9.15 10.79 1.98
N ALA A 194 -9.70 10.05 1.03
CA ALA A 194 -9.20 10.06 -0.34
C ALA A 194 -9.73 11.29 -1.10
N ASP A 195 -9.03 11.62 -2.18
CA ASP A 195 -9.35 12.73 -3.07
C ASP A 195 -10.34 12.36 -4.18
#